data_aaf855a06221966df66b5b7ac1074885
#
_entry.id   aaf855a06221966df66b5b7ac1074885
#
_cell.length_a   1.000
_cell.length_b   1.000
_cell.length_c   1.000
_cell.angle_alpha   90.00
_cell.angle_beta   90.00
_cell.angle_gamma   90.00
#
_symmetry.space_group_name_H-M   'P 1'
#
loop_
_entity.id
_entity.type
_entity.pdbx_description
1 polymer ?
#
loop_
_entity_poly.entity_id
_entity_poly.type
_entity_poly.pdbx_seq_one_letter_code
_entity_poly.pdbx_strand_id
1 'polypeptide(L)'
;KENGVPTYSLLNDFAQGIRRNYMGLNNMKVGRVAAWTLTRGATAPGKLAIFVGGNRWHGHDLREVGFRSFVRENAPDFKMLDTLVNLEARQVTYEATLDIINRHPDLRGIYVAGGGMEGAIAAVREAIPAGKMQLVVNEVTAESRAGLLDGYVTTVIATPLQQLCHDLIDLMISERETSGDQPIGQHFLEPRVVLP
;
A
#
# COMPACT_ATOMS: atom_id res chain seq x y z
N LYS A 1 -10.72 -17.83 -21.01
CA LYS A 1 -10.12 -19.06 -21.55
C LYS A 1 -10.91 -19.59 -22.75
N GLU A 2 -12.23 -19.51 -22.73
CA GLU A 2 -13.09 -20.07 -23.80
C GLU A 2 -12.82 -19.46 -25.18
N ASN A 3 -12.40 -18.22 -25.27
CA ASN A 3 -12.12 -17.51 -26.53
C ASN A 3 -10.63 -17.41 -26.90
N GLY A 4 -9.73 -18.08 -26.17
CA GLY A 4 -8.30 -18.07 -26.46
C GLY A 4 -7.59 -16.71 -26.23
N VAL A 5 -8.28 -15.72 -25.61
CA VAL A 5 -7.71 -14.39 -25.35
C VAL A 5 -6.84 -14.43 -24.08
N PRO A 6 -5.55 -14.10 -24.17
CA PRO A 6 -4.68 -14.02 -23.00
C PRO A 6 -5.12 -12.88 -22.08
N THR A 7 -5.18 -13.15 -20.77
CA THR A 7 -5.61 -12.18 -19.75
C THR A 7 -4.49 -11.98 -18.75
N TYR A 8 -4.19 -10.72 -18.44
CA TYR A 8 -3.18 -10.32 -17.47
C TYR A 8 -3.83 -9.56 -16.31
N SER A 9 -3.40 -9.81 -15.08
CA SER A 9 -3.79 -8.99 -13.94
C SER A 9 -2.71 -7.94 -13.64
N LEU A 10 -3.14 -6.70 -13.44
CA LEU A 10 -2.24 -5.58 -13.19
C LEU A 10 -2.55 -4.96 -11.83
N LEU A 11 -1.52 -4.65 -11.06
CA LEU A 11 -1.55 -3.96 -9.76
C LEU A 11 -2.25 -4.74 -8.65
N ASN A 12 -3.44 -5.27 -8.91
CA ASN A 12 -4.16 -6.16 -8.02
C ASN A 12 -4.42 -7.50 -8.71
N ASP A 13 -4.14 -8.59 -8.01
CA ASP A 13 -4.31 -9.93 -8.57
C ASP A 13 -5.76 -10.42 -8.43
N PHE A 14 -6.16 -11.29 -9.33
CA PHE A 14 -7.46 -11.96 -9.29
C PHE A 14 -7.28 -13.49 -9.44
N ALA A 15 -8.37 -14.25 -9.41
CA ALA A 15 -8.37 -15.70 -9.29
C ALA A 15 -7.30 -16.42 -10.12
N GLN A 16 -6.49 -17.23 -9.45
CA GLN A 16 -5.49 -18.08 -10.10
C GLN A 16 -6.16 -19.04 -11.11
N GLY A 17 -5.44 -19.30 -12.21
CA GLY A 17 -5.91 -20.20 -13.27
C GLY A 17 -6.74 -19.50 -14.38
N ILE A 18 -7.13 -18.22 -14.20
CA ILE A 18 -7.81 -17.43 -15.23
C ILE A 18 -6.78 -16.58 -16.01
N ARG A 19 -5.91 -15.90 -15.29
CA ARG A 19 -4.86 -15.04 -15.87
C ARG A 19 -3.64 -15.82 -16.35
N ARG A 20 -2.94 -15.31 -17.32
CA ARG A 20 -1.62 -15.78 -17.74
C ARG A 20 -0.54 -15.29 -16.78
N ASN A 21 -0.54 -14.00 -16.50
CA ASN A 21 0.49 -13.41 -15.66
C ASN A 21 -0.10 -12.33 -14.76
N TYR A 22 0.52 -12.13 -13.59
CA TYR A 22 0.33 -10.97 -12.73
C TYR A 22 1.52 -10.04 -12.90
N MET A 23 1.26 -8.75 -13.00
CA MET A 23 2.30 -7.72 -13.02
C MET A 23 1.95 -6.59 -12.04
N GLY A 24 2.85 -6.32 -11.10
CA GLY A 24 2.64 -5.32 -10.08
C GLY A 24 3.68 -5.41 -8.96
N LEU A 25 3.40 -4.79 -7.83
CA LEU A 25 4.29 -4.85 -6.67
C LEU A 25 4.14 -6.19 -5.92
N ASN A 26 5.20 -6.61 -5.25
CA ASN A 26 5.09 -7.60 -4.20
C ASN A 26 4.42 -6.96 -2.98
N ASN A 27 3.10 -7.13 -2.86
CA ASN A 27 2.29 -6.45 -1.85
C ASN A 27 2.68 -6.81 -0.41
N MET A 28 3.15 -8.04 -0.17
CA MET A 28 3.68 -8.42 1.14
C MET A 28 4.95 -7.60 1.48
N LYS A 29 5.87 -7.45 0.52
CA LYS A 29 7.08 -6.62 0.68
C LYS A 29 6.71 -5.15 0.89
N VAL A 30 5.71 -4.62 0.17
CA VAL A 30 5.19 -3.25 0.37
C VAL A 30 4.72 -3.03 1.80
N GLY A 31 3.92 -3.95 2.35
CA GLY A 31 3.48 -3.88 3.75
C GLY A 31 4.65 -3.89 4.75
N ARG A 32 5.66 -4.73 4.51
CA ARG A 32 6.87 -4.78 5.34
C ARG A 32 7.66 -3.46 5.29
N VAL A 33 7.79 -2.85 4.11
CA VAL A 33 8.44 -1.54 3.94
C VAL A 33 7.67 -0.46 4.70
N ALA A 34 6.35 -0.42 4.61
CA ALA A 34 5.53 0.52 5.35
C ALA A 34 5.71 0.38 6.87
N ALA A 35 5.70 -0.85 7.39
CA ALA A 35 5.92 -1.12 8.79
C ALA A 35 7.33 -0.71 9.25
N TRP A 36 8.36 -1.03 8.46
CA TRP A 36 9.73 -0.60 8.72
C TRP A 36 9.82 0.93 8.82
N THR A 37 9.22 1.64 7.86
CA THR A 37 9.22 3.12 7.86
C THR A 37 8.58 3.67 9.12
N LEU A 38 7.38 3.21 9.48
CA LEU A 38 6.66 3.70 10.66
C LEU A 38 7.41 3.42 11.96
N THR A 39 7.94 2.21 12.11
CA THR A 39 8.63 1.82 13.35
C THR A 39 9.99 2.48 13.52
N ARG A 40 10.69 2.78 12.41
CA ARG A 40 11.99 3.48 12.44
C ARG A 40 11.84 4.99 12.53
N GLY A 41 10.78 5.55 11.98
CA GLY A 41 10.49 6.99 12.05
C GLY A 41 9.88 7.42 13.39
N ALA A 42 9.27 6.52 14.15
CA ALA A 42 8.67 6.83 15.43
C ALA A 42 9.72 7.12 16.51
N THR A 43 9.49 8.16 17.31
CA THR A 43 10.40 8.57 18.39
C THR A 43 10.37 7.63 19.61
N ALA A 44 9.31 6.86 19.76
CA ALA A 44 9.11 5.85 20.82
C ALA A 44 8.10 4.81 20.36
N PRO A 45 8.11 3.60 20.95
CA PRO A 45 7.07 2.60 20.75
C PRO A 45 5.68 3.13 21.12
N GLY A 46 4.65 2.55 20.50
CA GLY A 46 3.26 2.91 20.72
C GLY A 46 2.36 2.12 19.78
N LYS A 47 1.19 2.68 19.45
CA LYS A 47 0.22 2.03 18.57
C LYS A 47 0.46 2.36 17.10
N LEU A 48 0.18 1.41 16.23
CA LEU A 48 0.17 1.55 14.77
C LEU A 48 -1.21 1.16 14.23
N ALA A 49 -1.67 1.92 13.26
CA ALA A 49 -2.92 1.65 12.54
C ALA A 49 -2.65 1.32 11.08
N ILE A 50 -3.53 0.50 10.50
CA ILE A 50 -3.56 0.23 9.06
C ILE A 50 -4.98 0.37 8.53
N PHE A 51 -5.11 1.06 7.40
CA PHE A 51 -6.33 1.14 6.60
C PHE A 51 -6.22 0.27 5.37
N VAL A 52 -7.28 -0.48 5.08
CA VAL A 52 -7.44 -1.27 3.86
C VAL A 52 -8.76 -0.93 3.18
N GLY A 53 -8.85 -1.09 1.86
CA GLY A 53 -10.09 -0.78 1.12
C GLY A 53 -11.22 -1.79 1.33
N GLY A 54 -10.91 -2.95 1.91
CA GLY A 54 -11.85 -4.06 2.14
C GLY A 54 -11.43 -5.35 1.45
N ASN A 55 -12.14 -6.43 1.72
CA ASN A 55 -11.82 -7.82 1.29
C ASN A 55 -11.86 -8.05 -0.24
N ARG A 56 -12.20 -7.05 -1.01
CA ARG A 56 -12.21 -7.11 -2.49
C ARG A 56 -10.82 -7.01 -3.10
N TRP A 57 -9.84 -6.55 -2.31
CA TRP A 57 -8.51 -6.20 -2.79
C TRP A 57 -7.46 -7.13 -2.20
N HIS A 58 -7.21 -8.25 -2.86
CA HIS A 58 -6.19 -9.21 -2.42
C HIS A 58 -4.81 -8.56 -2.17
N GLY A 59 -4.47 -7.53 -2.94
CA GLY A 59 -3.24 -6.76 -2.71
C GLY A 59 -3.20 -6.07 -1.34
N HIS A 60 -4.34 -5.58 -0.84
CA HIS A 60 -4.43 -4.97 0.49
C HIS A 60 -4.28 -6.00 1.61
N ASP A 61 -4.87 -7.18 1.45
CA ASP A 61 -4.71 -8.28 2.42
C ASP A 61 -3.24 -8.67 2.54
N LEU A 62 -2.52 -8.79 1.42
CA LEU A 62 -1.10 -9.08 1.41
C LEU A 62 -0.26 -7.96 2.03
N ARG A 63 -0.62 -6.69 1.81
CA ARG A 63 0.04 -5.54 2.46
C ARG A 63 -0.17 -5.59 3.97
N GLU A 64 -1.38 -5.89 4.44
CA GLU A 64 -1.66 -6.05 5.86
C GLU A 64 -0.86 -7.21 6.47
N VAL A 65 -0.86 -8.38 5.83
CA VAL A 65 -0.08 -9.55 6.28
C VAL A 65 1.41 -9.19 6.42
N GLY A 66 1.97 -8.53 5.40
CA GLY A 66 3.37 -8.10 5.42
C GLY A 66 3.66 -7.09 6.53
N PHE A 67 2.76 -6.12 6.73
CA PHE A 67 2.86 -5.09 7.76
C PHE A 67 2.85 -5.71 9.17
N ARG A 68 1.85 -6.52 9.49
CA ARG A 68 1.70 -7.18 10.79
C ARG A 68 2.84 -8.15 11.07
N SER A 69 3.27 -8.90 10.06
CA SER A 69 4.39 -9.82 10.16
C SER A 69 5.68 -9.08 10.54
N PHE A 70 5.98 -7.96 9.86
CA PHE A 70 7.16 -7.15 10.16
C PHE A 70 7.13 -6.62 11.61
N VAL A 71 6.01 -6.03 12.05
CA VAL A 71 5.88 -5.48 13.40
C VAL A 71 6.13 -6.58 14.45
N ARG A 72 5.48 -7.74 14.28
CA ARG A 72 5.65 -8.88 15.21
C ARG A 72 7.10 -9.37 15.28
N GLU A 73 7.81 -9.42 14.14
CA GLU A 73 9.16 -9.98 14.04
C GLU A 73 10.25 -9.00 14.46
N ASN A 74 10.07 -7.70 14.18
CA ASN A 74 11.16 -6.71 14.23
C ASN A 74 10.89 -5.52 15.15
N ALA A 75 9.66 -5.37 15.63
CA ALA A 75 9.25 -4.24 16.46
C ALA A 75 8.18 -4.65 17.49
N PRO A 76 8.45 -5.68 18.34
CA PRO A 76 7.46 -6.27 19.25
C PRO A 76 6.93 -5.29 20.32
N ASP A 77 7.63 -4.19 20.56
CA ASP A 77 7.22 -3.14 21.49
C ASP A 77 6.09 -2.25 20.94
N PHE A 78 5.84 -2.32 19.62
CA PHE A 78 4.70 -1.64 19.01
C PHE A 78 3.45 -2.52 19.07
N LYS A 79 2.29 -1.87 19.26
CA LYS A 79 0.98 -2.55 19.30
C LYS A 79 0.18 -2.20 18.04
N MET A 80 -0.32 -3.22 17.37
CA MET A 80 -1.22 -3.02 16.23
C MET A 80 -2.65 -2.81 16.70
N LEU A 81 -3.31 -1.78 16.17
CA LEU A 81 -4.75 -1.66 16.24
C LEU A 81 -5.42 -2.69 15.32
N ASP A 82 -6.72 -2.90 15.51
CA ASP A 82 -7.52 -3.66 14.57
C ASP A 82 -7.50 -2.98 13.20
N THR A 83 -7.63 -3.78 12.14
CA THR A 83 -7.61 -3.26 10.77
C THR A 83 -8.84 -2.42 10.51
N LEU A 84 -8.62 -1.24 9.95
CA LEU A 84 -9.67 -0.30 9.60
C LEU A 84 -10.03 -0.46 8.12
N VAL A 85 -11.30 -0.71 7.84
CA VAL A 85 -11.82 -0.79 6.47
C VAL A 85 -12.37 0.58 6.09
N ASN A 86 -11.77 1.22 5.07
CA ASN A 86 -12.11 2.58 4.67
C ASN A 86 -12.88 2.67 3.34
N LEU A 87 -13.13 1.52 2.68
CA LEU A 87 -13.79 1.42 1.37
C LEU A 87 -13.14 2.31 0.28
N GLU A 88 -11.88 2.67 0.48
CA GLU A 88 -11.12 3.63 -0.35
C GLU A 88 -11.77 5.03 -0.44
N ALA A 89 -12.66 5.34 0.49
CA ALA A 89 -13.43 6.57 0.54
C ALA A 89 -12.73 7.63 1.40
N ARG A 90 -12.51 8.81 0.83
CA ARG A 90 -11.88 9.96 1.50
C ARG A 90 -12.56 10.29 2.83
N GLN A 91 -13.90 10.42 2.83
CA GLN A 91 -14.64 10.84 4.02
C GLN A 91 -14.57 9.81 5.14
N VAL A 92 -14.74 8.53 4.81
CA VAL A 92 -14.65 7.44 5.79
C VAL A 92 -13.25 7.39 6.42
N THR A 93 -12.22 7.55 5.59
CA THR A 93 -10.83 7.55 6.07
C THR A 93 -10.55 8.76 6.96
N TYR A 94 -11.06 9.94 6.61
CA TYR A 94 -10.91 11.15 7.40
C TYR A 94 -11.53 11.00 8.79
N GLU A 95 -12.80 10.60 8.87
CA GLU A 95 -13.52 10.43 10.13
C GLU A 95 -12.89 9.35 11.02
N ALA A 96 -12.54 8.20 10.43
CA ALA A 96 -11.89 7.12 11.16
C ALA A 96 -10.48 7.51 11.65
N THR A 97 -9.75 8.32 10.88
CA THR A 97 -8.43 8.81 11.28
C THR A 97 -8.54 9.76 12.48
N LEU A 98 -9.47 10.71 12.46
CA LEU A 98 -9.73 11.59 13.63
C LEU A 98 -10.13 10.79 14.86
N ASP A 99 -11.00 9.80 14.69
CA ASP A 99 -11.47 8.95 15.79
C ASP A 99 -10.31 8.18 16.44
N ILE A 100 -9.43 7.53 15.66
CA ILE A 100 -8.29 6.79 16.22
C ILE A 100 -7.24 7.70 16.86
N ILE A 101 -7.01 8.89 16.32
CA ILE A 101 -6.11 9.88 16.92
C ILE A 101 -6.63 10.29 18.30
N ASN A 102 -7.93 10.58 18.42
CA ASN A 102 -8.55 10.99 19.66
C ASN A 102 -8.58 9.87 20.72
N ARG A 103 -8.84 8.63 20.29
CA ARG A 103 -8.93 7.47 21.22
C ARG A 103 -7.56 6.90 21.61
N HIS A 104 -6.53 7.19 20.86
CA HIS A 104 -5.21 6.61 21.08
C HIS A 104 -4.10 7.69 21.13
N PRO A 105 -3.89 8.36 22.27
CA PRO A 105 -2.82 9.36 22.42
C PRO A 105 -1.42 8.79 22.22
N ASP A 106 -1.27 7.47 22.31
CA ASP A 106 -0.07 6.71 22.06
C ASP A 106 0.06 6.19 20.60
N LEU A 107 -0.80 6.67 19.67
CA LEU A 107 -0.69 6.38 18.25
C LEU A 107 0.59 7.01 17.69
N ARG A 108 1.42 6.21 17.03
CA ARG A 108 2.72 6.64 16.47
C ARG A 108 2.75 6.67 14.97
N GLY A 109 1.88 5.90 14.33
CA GLY A 109 1.89 5.86 12.88
C GLY A 109 0.65 5.21 12.27
N ILE A 110 0.38 5.64 11.04
CA ILE A 110 -0.73 5.17 10.23
C ILE A 110 -0.20 4.73 8.87
N TYR A 111 -0.63 3.58 8.41
CA TYR A 111 -0.43 3.13 7.04
C TYR A 111 -1.76 3.05 6.30
N VAL A 112 -1.90 3.78 5.20
CA VAL A 112 -3.04 3.66 4.29
C VAL A 112 -2.62 2.78 3.11
N ALA A 113 -3.08 1.53 3.13
CA ALA A 113 -2.64 0.52 2.17
C ALA A 113 -3.30 0.63 0.79
N GLY A 114 -4.27 1.50 0.61
CA GLY A 114 -5.00 1.72 -0.64
C GLY A 114 -5.44 3.16 -0.80
N GLY A 115 -6.62 3.36 -1.39
CA GLY A 115 -7.25 4.66 -1.57
C GLY A 115 -7.76 5.29 -0.26
N GLY A 116 -8.23 6.53 -0.34
CA GLY A 116 -8.70 7.29 0.81
C GLY A 116 -7.61 8.02 1.58
N MET A 117 -6.35 7.95 1.13
CA MET A 117 -5.22 8.60 1.79
C MET A 117 -5.39 10.11 1.93
N GLU A 118 -6.12 10.76 1.02
CA GLU A 118 -6.43 12.17 1.08
C GLU A 118 -7.20 12.53 2.36
N GLY A 119 -8.07 11.62 2.81
CA GLY A 119 -8.78 11.73 4.07
C GLY A 119 -7.86 11.63 5.28
N ALA A 120 -6.95 10.64 5.27
CA ALA A 120 -5.97 10.48 6.33
C ALA A 120 -5.03 11.69 6.42
N ILE A 121 -4.53 12.19 5.29
CA ILE A 121 -3.66 13.38 5.24
C ILE A 121 -4.39 14.60 5.81
N ALA A 122 -5.66 14.81 5.42
CA ALA A 122 -6.47 15.93 5.91
C ALA A 122 -6.69 15.84 7.43
N ALA A 123 -7.02 14.66 7.95
CA ALA A 123 -7.26 14.44 9.36
C ALA A 123 -5.99 14.63 10.22
N VAL A 124 -4.86 14.07 9.76
CA VAL A 124 -3.57 14.26 10.45
C VAL A 124 -3.17 15.74 10.45
N ARG A 125 -3.35 16.45 9.32
CA ARG A 125 -3.07 17.89 9.22
C ARG A 125 -3.90 18.74 10.17
N GLU A 126 -5.15 18.34 10.44
CA GLU A 126 -6.05 19.02 11.38
C GLU A 126 -5.68 18.75 12.83
N ALA A 127 -5.38 17.50 13.16
CA ALA A 127 -5.28 17.05 14.56
C ALA A 127 -3.85 17.05 15.13
N ILE A 128 -2.83 16.94 14.30
CA ILE A 128 -1.44 16.70 14.73
C ILE A 128 -0.50 17.71 14.05
N PRO A 129 0.43 18.35 14.77
CA PRO A 129 1.46 19.17 14.13
C PRO A 129 2.35 18.35 13.18
N ALA A 130 2.82 18.99 12.11
CA ALA A 130 3.69 18.38 11.12
C ALA A 130 4.90 17.66 11.74
N GLY A 131 5.25 16.50 11.24
CA GLY A 131 6.38 15.68 11.71
C GLY A 131 6.18 14.96 13.05
N LYS A 132 5.02 15.09 13.70
CA LYS A 132 4.76 14.45 15.02
C LYS A 132 4.15 13.05 14.92
N MET A 133 3.58 12.68 13.78
CA MET A 133 3.03 11.36 13.51
C MET A 133 3.61 10.83 12.20
N GLN A 134 3.89 9.54 12.16
CA GLN A 134 4.35 8.90 10.95
C GLN A 134 3.13 8.51 10.09
N LEU A 135 3.09 8.94 8.84
CA LEU A 135 2.05 8.57 7.88
C LEU A 135 2.70 8.00 6.61
N VAL A 136 2.40 6.75 6.31
CA VAL A 136 2.81 6.10 5.06
C VAL A 136 1.57 5.88 4.20
N VAL A 137 1.67 6.27 2.94
CA VAL A 137 0.59 6.12 1.96
C VAL A 137 1.11 5.47 0.68
N ASN A 138 0.19 4.99 -0.13
CA ASN A 138 0.52 4.44 -1.45
C ASN A 138 0.19 5.45 -2.55
N GLU A 139 0.99 5.41 -3.60
CA GLU A 139 0.90 6.15 -4.84
C GLU A 139 1.11 7.68 -4.71
N VAL A 140 1.78 8.23 -5.73
CA VAL A 140 2.05 9.66 -5.81
C VAL A 140 0.87 10.37 -6.46
N THR A 141 0.16 11.17 -5.67
CA THR A 141 -0.89 12.09 -6.12
C THR A 141 -0.50 13.54 -5.77
N ALA A 142 -1.32 14.49 -6.15
CA ALA A 142 -1.13 15.89 -5.76
C ALA A 142 -1.14 16.03 -4.22
N GLU A 143 -2.06 15.33 -3.55
CA GLU A 143 -2.24 15.37 -2.09
C GLU A 143 -1.09 14.69 -1.35
N SER A 144 -0.66 13.51 -1.79
CA SER A 144 0.46 12.81 -1.14
C SER A 144 1.78 13.57 -1.33
N ARG A 145 1.98 14.19 -2.50
CA ARG A 145 3.14 15.05 -2.76
C ARG A 145 3.13 16.29 -1.87
N ALA A 146 1.99 16.98 -1.77
CA ALA A 146 1.84 18.12 -0.86
C ALA A 146 2.08 17.69 0.59
N GLY A 147 1.52 16.54 1.00
CA GLY A 147 1.72 15.99 2.34
C GLY A 147 3.18 15.68 2.68
N LEU A 148 3.98 15.20 1.71
CA LEU A 148 5.44 15.05 1.86
C LEU A 148 6.12 16.38 2.10
N LEU A 149 5.86 17.37 1.23
CA LEU A 149 6.49 18.70 1.32
C LEU A 149 6.13 19.45 2.60
N ASP A 150 4.89 19.28 3.07
CA ASP A 150 4.38 19.93 4.29
C ASP A 150 4.75 19.14 5.57
N GLY A 151 5.39 17.97 5.46
CA GLY A 151 5.82 17.14 6.58
C GLY A 151 4.70 16.35 7.28
N TYR A 152 3.55 16.16 6.65
CA TYR A 152 2.45 15.32 7.16
C TYR A 152 2.48 13.88 6.66
N VAL A 153 3.10 13.64 5.51
CA VAL A 153 3.37 12.30 4.99
C VAL A 153 4.87 12.02 5.15
N THR A 154 5.19 10.90 5.75
CA THR A 154 6.58 10.46 5.97
C THR A 154 7.16 9.84 4.70
N THR A 155 6.35 9.04 4.02
CA THR A 155 6.80 8.26 2.86
C THR A 155 5.62 7.90 1.97
N VAL A 156 5.85 7.97 0.68
CA VAL A 156 4.94 7.42 -0.33
C VAL A 156 5.59 6.19 -0.96
N ILE A 157 4.86 5.07 -0.97
CA ILE A 157 5.27 3.84 -1.66
C ILE A 157 4.50 3.78 -2.98
N ALA A 158 5.20 3.98 -4.10
CA ALA A 158 4.57 4.13 -5.40
C ALA A 158 4.92 2.99 -6.36
N THR A 159 3.97 2.66 -7.22
CA THR A 159 4.20 1.76 -8.35
C THR A 159 4.96 2.49 -9.45
N PRO A 160 6.03 1.88 -10.02
CA PRO A 160 6.74 2.45 -11.18
C PRO A 160 5.91 2.21 -12.46
N LEU A 161 4.84 3.00 -12.66
CA LEU A 161 3.86 2.79 -13.73
C LEU A 161 4.48 2.77 -15.13
N GLN A 162 5.48 3.61 -15.38
CA GLN A 162 6.18 3.62 -16.67
C GLN A 162 6.86 2.27 -16.94
N GLN A 163 7.59 1.74 -15.95
CA GLN A 163 8.21 0.43 -16.02
C GLN A 163 7.17 -0.68 -16.21
N LEU A 164 6.08 -0.63 -15.45
CA LEU A 164 4.97 -1.59 -15.57
C LEU A 164 4.42 -1.63 -16.99
N CYS A 165 4.20 -0.47 -17.61
CA CYS A 165 3.68 -0.40 -18.97
C CYS A 165 4.67 -0.98 -19.99
N HIS A 166 5.97 -0.67 -19.88
CA HIS A 166 7.00 -1.24 -20.75
C HIS A 166 7.08 -2.76 -20.62
N ASP A 167 7.22 -3.25 -19.39
CA ASP A 167 7.36 -4.69 -19.12
C ASP A 167 6.10 -5.47 -19.57
N LEU A 168 4.90 -4.87 -19.45
CA LEU A 168 3.68 -5.48 -19.94
C LEU A 168 3.69 -5.63 -21.46
N ILE A 169 4.07 -4.60 -22.19
CA ILE A 169 4.15 -4.64 -23.66
C ILE A 169 5.17 -5.68 -24.11
N ASP A 170 6.36 -5.68 -23.50
CA ASP A 170 7.41 -6.64 -23.82
C ASP A 170 6.97 -8.09 -23.54
N LEU A 171 6.30 -8.31 -22.41
CA LEU A 171 5.72 -9.62 -22.08
C LEU A 171 4.69 -10.06 -23.12
N MET A 172 3.78 -9.18 -23.52
CA MET A 172 2.74 -9.48 -24.51
C MET A 172 3.34 -9.80 -25.89
N ILE A 173 4.39 -9.09 -26.29
CA ILE A 173 5.10 -9.34 -27.55
C ILE A 173 5.80 -10.70 -27.50
N SER A 174 6.59 -10.96 -26.46
CA SER A 174 7.33 -12.20 -26.30
C SER A 174 6.43 -13.44 -26.26
N GLU A 175 5.28 -13.34 -25.56
CA GLU A 175 4.31 -14.43 -25.51
C GLU A 175 3.63 -14.69 -26.86
N ARG A 176 3.46 -13.68 -27.70
CA ARG A 176 2.92 -13.84 -29.05
C ARG A 176 3.90 -14.52 -30.00
N GLU A 177 5.19 -14.25 -29.84
CA GLU A 177 6.23 -14.83 -30.68
C GLU A 177 6.56 -16.29 -30.29
N THR A 178 6.28 -16.65 -29.04
CA THR A 178 6.57 -17.99 -28.54
C THR A 178 5.35 -18.88 -28.73
N SER A 179 5.41 -19.79 -29.70
CA SER A 179 4.37 -20.82 -29.90
C SER A 179 4.43 -21.85 -28.76
N GLY A 180 3.49 -21.80 -27.81
CA GLY A 180 3.40 -22.77 -26.71
C GLY A 180 2.63 -22.25 -25.50
N ASP A 181 2.27 -23.17 -24.62
CA ASP A 181 1.60 -22.85 -23.37
C ASP A 181 2.65 -22.28 -22.39
N GLN A 182 2.74 -20.95 -22.32
CA GLN A 182 3.66 -20.26 -21.41
C GLN A 182 3.22 -20.49 -19.95
N PRO A 183 4.14 -20.72 -19.02
CA PRO A 183 3.80 -20.95 -17.62
C PRO A 183 3.10 -19.71 -17.03
N ILE A 184 2.06 -19.98 -16.22
CA ILE A 184 1.40 -18.95 -15.42
C ILE A 184 2.42 -18.37 -14.44
N GLY A 185 2.60 -17.07 -14.47
CA GLY A 185 3.65 -16.41 -13.70
C GLY A 185 3.21 -15.19 -12.90
N GLN A 186 4.20 -14.63 -12.23
CA GLN A 186 4.12 -13.34 -11.55
C GLN A 186 5.37 -12.53 -11.86
N HIS A 187 5.18 -11.31 -12.31
CA HIS A 187 6.25 -10.35 -12.55
C HIS A 187 6.17 -9.23 -11.51
N PHE A 188 7.07 -9.25 -10.54
CA PHE A 188 7.12 -8.27 -9.48
C PHE A 188 8.04 -7.12 -9.83
N LEU A 189 7.50 -5.91 -9.75
CA LEU A 189 8.25 -4.66 -9.83
C LEU A 189 8.74 -4.23 -8.45
N GLU A 190 9.88 -3.56 -8.40
CA GLU A 190 10.35 -2.94 -7.16
C GLU A 190 9.59 -1.63 -6.91
N PRO A 191 9.05 -1.42 -5.70
CA PRO A 191 8.35 -0.19 -5.38
C PRO A 191 9.31 1.01 -5.38
N ARG A 192 8.82 2.16 -5.81
CA ARG A 192 9.52 3.43 -5.61
C ARG A 192 9.17 3.98 -4.23
N VAL A 193 10.18 4.18 -3.40
CA VAL A 193 10.04 4.85 -2.10
C VAL A 193 10.33 6.33 -2.30
N VAL A 194 9.31 7.17 -2.09
CA VAL A 194 9.42 8.62 -2.26
C VAL A 194 9.43 9.27 -0.88
N LEU A 195 10.46 10.05 -0.64
CA LEU A 195 10.71 10.80 0.59
C LEU A 195 10.56 12.31 0.31
N PRO A 196 10.45 13.16 1.35
CA PRO A 196 10.40 14.61 1.22
C PRO A 196 11.56 15.20 0.44
#